data_f7cd3988ee4eaa4087783fd7e3e78ece
#
_entry.id   f7cd3988ee4eaa4087783fd7e3e78ece
#
_cell.length_a   1.000
_cell.length_b   1.000
_cell.length_c   1.000
_cell.angle_alpha   90.00
_cell.angle_beta   90.00
_cell.angle_gamma   90.00
#
_symmetry.space_group_name_H-M   'P 1'
#
loop_
_entity.id
_entity.type
_entity.pdbx_description
1 polymer ?
#
loop_
_entity_poly.entity_id
_entity_poly.type
_entity_poly.pdbx_seq_one_letter_code
_entity_poly.pdbx_strand_id
1 'polypeptide(L)'
;MSVTDTVIVGAGPYGLSIAAHLRAAGLPYQLFGSTLESWRAFMPAGMVLKSEPFASNLWDPKREFTLERFTTERKIPYTHSGRPLSLADFLSYAEWFRQRAVGEPNPAKVQRISRSAGEFTLEFAGHPPIKARRVILATGHMAFRYIPQELAGIPEPLCWHSTCIGDVKAFAGRDVTIIGAGQSALESAALLHEAGAIVRVIARAPQVIWNPAPSTEQRSFIDSIRRPESGLGLGWRSVAVCELPQAFRRLFPADKRHRFVAGSWGPTGAWWLRARFEGRIETLSNCRIISASRAGERVRLVLEQPSGRTELETEHVICGTGFKVDVDRMDILDSALRASITREAAAPLLNAHYETSVAGLFIVGIASAPTFGPVMRFMFGAKHPARTLARHLRATAVAQTSQAVGVPSRAVK
;
A
#
# COMPACT_ATOMS: atom_id res chain seq x y z
N MET A 1 26.45 10.96 20.07
CA MET A 1 25.66 10.98 18.81
C MET A 1 24.56 12.02 18.95
N SER A 2 24.38 12.91 17.98
CA SER A 2 23.25 13.85 17.98
C SER A 2 21.94 13.08 17.76
N VAL A 3 20.90 13.43 18.53
CA VAL A 3 19.58 12.78 18.40
C VAL A 3 18.79 13.53 17.32
N THR A 4 18.39 12.82 16.29
CA THR A 4 17.50 13.34 15.24
C THR A 4 16.08 13.53 15.79
N ASP A 5 15.44 14.65 15.47
CA ASP A 5 14.09 14.88 16.00
C ASP A 5 13.06 13.92 15.38
N THR A 6 13.01 13.83 14.07
CA THR A 6 12.04 13.00 13.34
C THR A 6 12.71 12.22 12.22
N VAL A 7 12.48 10.91 12.18
CA VAL A 7 12.92 10.02 11.11
C VAL A 7 11.70 9.42 10.41
N ILE A 8 11.71 9.47 9.08
CA ILE A 8 10.73 8.80 8.22
C ILE A 8 11.42 7.56 7.62
N VAL A 9 10.84 6.39 7.79
CA VAL A 9 11.33 5.13 7.22
C VAL A 9 10.44 4.70 6.07
N GLY A 10 10.97 4.75 4.85
CA GLY A 10 10.30 4.42 3.61
C GLY A 10 9.99 5.64 2.74
N ALA A 11 10.62 5.70 1.56
CA ALA A 11 10.45 6.76 0.55
C ALA A 11 9.42 6.37 -0.54
N GLY A 12 8.33 5.70 -0.13
CA GLY A 12 7.15 5.44 -0.94
C GLY A 12 6.17 6.62 -0.96
N PRO A 13 4.97 6.47 -1.57
CA PRO A 13 4.00 7.56 -1.71
C PRO A 13 3.65 8.26 -0.39
N TYR A 14 3.54 7.51 0.71
CA TYR A 14 3.27 8.05 2.04
C TYR A 14 4.46 8.82 2.59
N GLY A 15 5.66 8.23 2.56
CA GLY A 15 6.87 8.87 3.08
C GLY A 15 7.22 10.14 2.32
N LEU A 16 7.15 10.14 0.98
CA LEU A 16 7.39 11.32 0.15
C LEU A 16 6.38 12.43 0.42
N SER A 17 5.09 12.09 0.56
CA SER A 17 4.05 13.08 0.85
C SER A 17 4.21 13.69 2.25
N ILE A 18 4.57 12.88 3.26
CA ILE A 18 4.87 13.38 4.61
C ILE A 18 6.09 14.28 4.59
N ALA A 19 7.18 13.85 3.96
CA ALA A 19 8.41 14.62 3.84
C ALA A 19 8.19 15.99 3.17
N ALA A 20 7.40 16.04 2.09
CA ALA A 20 7.01 17.28 1.43
C ALA A 20 6.27 18.24 2.38
N HIS A 21 5.36 17.71 3.21
CA HIS A 21 4.63 18.54 4.19
C HIS A 21 5.52 19.02 5.34
N LEU A 22 6.42 18.17 5.86
CA LEU A 22 7.37 18.55 6.90
C LEU A 22 8.36 19.62 6.41
N ARG A 23 8.90 19.42 5.19
CA ARG A 23 9.79 20.41 4.55
C ARG A 23 9.12 21.76 4.39
N ALA A 24 7.90 21.79 3.87
CA ALA A 24 7.14 23.03 3.69
C ALA A 24 6.76 23.69 5.03
N ALA A 25 6.67 22.92 6.12
CA ALA A 25 6.45 23.44 7.47
C ALA A 25 7.73 23.87 8.19
N GLY A 26 8.91 23.74 7.57
CA GLY A 26 10.21 24.04 8.18
C GLY A 26 10.61 23.11 9.31
N LEU A 27 10.04 21.89 9.36
CA LEU A 27 10.30 20.91 10.40
C LEU A 27 11.49 20.01 9.99
N PRO A 28 12.50 19.82 10.87
CA PRO A 28 13.64 18.97 10.58
C PRO A 28 13.23 17.50 10.54
N TYR A 29 13.70 16.78 9.54
CA TYR A 29 13.51 15.33 9.42
C TYR A 29 14.67 14.68 8.65
N GLN A 30 14.79 13.36 8.80
CA GLN A 30 15.58 12.52 7.91
C GLN A 30 14.66 11.49 7.25
N LEU A 31 14.80 11.27 5.94
CA LEU A 31 14.03 10.28 5.18
C LEU A 31 14.96 9.18 4.71
N PHE A 32 14.66 7.93 5.09
CA PHE A 32 15.44 6.74 4.75
C PHE A 32 14.69 5.82 3.78
N GLY A 33 15.46 5.26 2.84
CA GLY A 33 15.00 4.34 1.82
C GLY A 33 15.04 4.94 0.41
N SER A 34 15.24 4.08 -0.59
CA SER A 34 15.24 4.50 -2.00
C SER A 34 13.84 4.88 -2.47
N THR A 35 13.76 5.92 -3.30
CA THR A 35 12.47 6.40 -3.86
C THR A 35 11.73 5.28 -4.57
N LEU A 36 10.53 4.96 -4.10
CA LEU A 36 9.65 3.92 -4.64
C LEU A 36 10.34 2.55 -4.83
N GLU A 37 11.26 2.18 -3.93
CA GLU A 37 12.03 0.91 -4.01
C GLU A 37 11.11 -0.30 -4.26
N SER A 38 10.05 -0.45 -3.46
CA SER A 38 9.12 -1.58 -3.60
C SER A 38 8.37 -1.60 -4.94
N TRP A 39 8.13 -0.44 -5.53
CA TRP A 39 7.50 -0.34 -6.85
C TRP A 39 8.46 -0.75 -7.97
N ARG A 40 9.73 -0.40 -7.84
CA ARG A 40 10.78 -0.78 -8.81
C ARG A 40 11.14 -2.26 -8.71
N ALA A 41 11.22 -2.79 -7.49
CA ALA A 41 11.72 -4.15 -7.25
C ALA A 41 10.65 -5.24 -7.37
N PHE A 42 9.38 -4.92 -7.06
CA PHE A 42 8.34 -5.93 -6.86
C PHE A 42 7.11 -5.78 -7.77
N MET A 43 7.03 -4.70 -8.56
CA MET A 43 5.96 -4.58 -9.55
C MET A 43 6.45 -5.10 -10.88
N PRO A 44 5.68 -5.96 -11.57
CA PRO A 44 6.12 -6.53 -12.85
C PRO A 44 6.24 -5.47 -13.93
N ALA A 45 7.23 -5.62 -14.80
CA ALA A 45 7.36 -4.78 -15.99
C ALA A 45 6.09 -4.87 -16.85
N GLY A 46 5.62 -3.75 -17.36
CA GLY A 46 4.36 -3.67 -18.12
C GLY A 46 3.10 -3.52 -17.26
N MET A 47 3.24 -3.49 -15.94
CA MET A 47 2.12 -3.16 -15.05
C MET A 47 1.57 -1.76 -15.32
N VAL A 48 0.27 -1.63 -15.19
CA VAL A 48 -0.47 -0.37 -15.27
C VAL A 48 -1.23 -0.13 -13.97
N LEU A 49 -1.22 1.10 -13.47
CA LEU A 49 -1.88 1.42 -12.21
C LEU A 49 -3.41 1.25 -12.36
N LYS A 50 -4.02 0.61 -11.36
CA LYS A 50 -5.48 0.46 -11.31
C LYS A 50 -6.20 1.77 -10.96
N SER A 51 -5.53 2.66 -10.21
CA SER A 51 -6.07 3.97 -9.85
C SER A 51 -6.11 4.89 -11.07
N GLU A 52 -7.16 5.67 -11.19
CA GLU A 52 -7.26 6.71 -12.21
C GLU A 52 -6.15 7.77 -12.01
N PRO A 53 -5.70 8.47 -13.07
CA PRO A 53 -4.61 9.44 -12.97
C PRO A 53 -4.83 10.52 -11.91
N PHE A 54 -6.04 11.07 -11.77
CA PHE A 54 -6.33 12.06 -10.73
C PHE A 54 -6.15 11.54 -9.30
N ALA A 55 -6.33 10.22 -9.09
CA ALA A 55 -6.17 9.55 -7.82
C ALA A 55 -4.74 9.02 -7.58
N SER A 56 -3.84 9.20 -8.55
CA SER A 56 -2.46 8.72 -8.51
C SER A 56 -1.44 9.81 -8.16
N ASN A 57 -1.88 10.87 -7.51
CA ASN A 57 -1.03 11.96 -7.07
C ASN A 57 -0.24 11.62 -5.79
N LEU A 58 0.99 12.12 -5.72
CA LEU A 58 1.69 12.41 -4.47
C LEU A 58 1.21 13.77 -3.93
N TRP A 59 1.43 14.03 -2.64
CA TRP A 59 0.78 15.15 -1.99
C TRP A 59 1.79 16.12 -1.39
N ASP A 60 1.79 17.37 -1.86
CA ASP A 60 2.41 18.51 -1.24
C ASP A 60 1.33 19.47 -0.68
N PRO A 61 1.67 20.37 0.28
CA PRO A 61 0.67 21.20 0.95
C PRO A 61 -0.14 22.10 0.03
N LYS A 62 0.47 22.60 -1.05
CA LYS A 62 -0.13 23.55 -1.98
C LYS A 62 -0.65 22.92 -3.25
N ARG A 63 -0.42 21.60 -3.43
CA ARG A 63 -0.74 20.87 -4.66
C ARG A 63 -0.07 21.45 -5.91
N GLU A 64 1.16 21.91 -5.74
CA GLU A 64 1.96 22.46 -6.85
C GLU A 64 2.60 21.37 -7.70
N PHE A 65 2.85 20.17 -7.13
CA PHE A 65 3.56 19.08 -7.79
C PHE A 65 2.64 17.90 -8.11
N THR A 66 1.59 18.17 -8.90
CA THR A 66 0.61 17.15 -9.31
C THR A 66 1.10 16.33 -10.50
N LEU A 67 0.51 15.14 -10.69
CA LEU A 67 0.74 14.32 -11.88
C LEU A 67 0.37 15.06 -13.17
N GLU A 68 -0.74 15.80 -13.18
CA GLU A 68 -1.18 16.62 -14.32
C GLU A 68 -0.12 17.66 -14.70
N ARG A 69 0.44 18.37 -13.71
CA ARG A 69 1.52 19.33 -13.97
C ARG A 69 2.78 18.65 -14.53
N PHE A 70 3.18 17.50 -13.96
CA PHE A 70 4.30 16.72 -14.47
C PHE A 70 4.10 16.32 -15.94
N THR A 71 2.92 15.79 -16.27
CA THR A 71 2.61 15.36 -17.63
C THR A 71 2.59 16.52 -18.59
N THR A 72 2.07 17.69 -18.19
CA THR A 72 2.09 18.93 -18.97
C THR A 72 3.52 19.39 -19.24
N GLU A 73 4.38 19.46 -18.23
CA GLU A 73 5.81 19.84 -18.38
C GLU A 73 6.59 18.86 -19.29
N ARG A 74 6.23 17.58 -19.27
CA ARG A 74 6.89 16.53 -20.05
C ARG A 74 6.24 16.27 -21.41
N LYS A 75 5.15 16.97 -21.74
CA LYS A 75 4.35 16.76 -22.96
C LYS A 75 3.84 15.32 -23.08
N ILE A 76 3.54 14.68 -21.94
CA ILE A 76 2.91 13.35 -21.88
C ILE A 76 1.39 13.56 -21.93
N PRO A 77 0.66 12.81 -22.76
CA PRO A 77 -0.79 12.92 -22.79
C PRO A 77 -1.40 12.57 -21.43
N TYR A 78 -2.22 13.45 -20.88
CA TYR A 78 -2.93 13.27 -19.61
C TYR A 78 -4.43 13.29 -19.82
N THR A 79 -5.12 12.42 -19.11
CA THR A 79 -6.57 12.46 -18.95
C THR A 79 -6.87 12.37 -17.45
N HIS A 80 -7.93 13.04 -17.02
CA HIS A 80 -8.37 12.97 -15.61
C HIS A 80 -8.70 11.52 -15.22
N SER A 81 -9.40 10.80 -16.11
CA SER A 81 -9.77 9.39 -15.95
C SER A 81 -9.79 8.67 -17.31
N GLY A 82 -9.93 7.34 -17.30
CA GLY A 82 -10.11 6.53 -18.51
C GLY A 82 -8.84 6.19 -19.26
N ARG A 83 -7.69 6.71 -18.89
CA ARG A 83 -6.38 6.31 -19.41
C ARG A 83 -5.50 5.79 -18.28
N PRO A 84 -5.27 4.49 -18.21
CA PRO A 84 -4.42 3.91 -17.17
C PRO A 84 -3.00 4.48 -17.20
N LEU A 85 -2.45 4.79 -16.02
CA LEU A 85 -1.09 5.30 -15.88
C LEU A 85 -0.10 4.13 -15.87
N SER A 86 0.92 4.18 -16.72
CA SER A 86 1.98 3.15 -16.70
C SER A 86 2.82 3.24 -15.42
N LEU A 87 3.37 2.11 -14.99
CA LEU A 87 4.34 2.08 -13.88
C LEU A 87 5.54 3.00 -14.17
N ALA A 88 6.03 3.00 -15.40
CA ALA A 88 7.18 3.82 -15.82
C ALA A 88 6.90 5.32 -15.68
N ASP A 89 5.73 5.78 -16.13
CA ASP A 89 5.33 7.19 -15.99
C ASP A 89 5.14 7.57 -14.52
N PHE A 90 4.55 6.68 -13.73
CA PHE A 90 4.39 6.92 -12.29
C PHE A 90 5.74 7.02 -11.57
N LEU A 91 6.70 6.14 -11.88
CA LEU A 91 8.04 6.20 -11.32
C LEU A 91 8.76 7.50 -11.71
N SER A 92 8.63 7.94 -12.96
CA SER A 92 9.18 9.20 -13.46
C SER A 92 8.54 10.41 -12.78
N TYR A 93 7.22 10.37 -12.58
CA TYR A 93 6.50 11.40 -11.82
C TYR A 93 6.95 11.47 -10.35
N ALA A 94 7.09 10.33 -9.69
CA ALA A 94 7.52 10.31 -8.30
C ALA A 94 8.95 10.84 -8.11
N GLU A 95 9.84 10.57 -9.05
CA GLU A 95 11.18 11.12 -9.05
C GLU A 95 11.17 12.65 -9.27
N TRP A 96 10.36 13.13 -10.21
CA TRP A 96 10.14 14.56 -10.43
C TRP A 96 9.56 15.28 -9.20
N PHE A 97 8.59 14.64 -8.52
CA PHE A 97 8.01 15.13 -7.26
C PHE A 97 9.07 15.19 -6.16
N ARG A 98 9.85 14.12 -5.99
CA ARG A 98 10.92 14.04 -4.99
C ARG A 98 11.90 15.20 -5.14
N GLN A 99 12.41 15.42 -6.34
CA GLN A 99 13.40 16.48 -6.62
C GLN A 99 12.89 17.88 -6.24
N ARG A 100 11.61 18.16 -6.44
CA ARG A 100 11.01 19.48 -6.20
C ARG A 100 10.50 19.66 -4.77
N ALA A 101 9.79 18.67 -4.26
CA ALA A 101 9.04 18.80 -3.01
C ALA A 101 9.78 18.25 -1.78
N VAL A 102 10.71 17.30 -1.96
CA VAL A 102 11.31 16.55 -0.83
C VAL A 102 12.83 16.77 -0.72
N GLY A 103 13.56 16.62 -1.79
CA GLY A 103 15.02 16.53 -1.80
C GLY A 103 15.51 15.07 -1.87
N GLU A 104 16.78 14.81 -1.54
CA GLU A 104 17.39 13.48 -1.64
C GLU A 104 17.15 12.67 -0.36
N PRO A 105 16.46 11.52 -0.41
CA PRO A 105 16.40 10.59 0.70
C PRO A 105 17.76 9.93 0.94
N ASN A 106 18.05 9.57 2.18
CA ASN A 106 19.19 8.70 2.46
C ASN A 106 18.84 7.27 1.99
N PRO A 107 19.58 6.68 1.04
CA PRO A 107 19.25 5.36 0.49
C PRO A 107 19.54 4.21 1.47
N ALA A 108 20.21 4.45 2.59
CA ALA A 108 20.51 3.43 3.58
C ALA A 108 19.22 2.75 4.06
N LYS A 109 19.23 1.42 4.03
CA LYS A 109 18.09 0.60 4.42
C LYS A 109 18.12 0.35 5.93
N VAL A 110 17.08 0.83 6.62
CA VAL A 110 16.87 0.52 8.03
C VAL A 110 16.56 -0.97 8.16
N GLN A 111 17.37 -1.68 8.93
CA GLN A 111 17.21 -3.12 9.18
C GLN A 111 16.42 -3.40 10.45
N ARG A 112 16.68 -2.61 11.50
CA ARG A 112 16.08 -2.80 12.82
C ARG A 112 15.84 -1.47 13.51
N ILE A 113 14.76 -1.41 14.26
CA ILE A 113 14.41 -0.29 15.11
C ILE A 113 14.13 -0.84 16.50
N SER A 114 14.84 -0.31 17.48
CA SER A 114 14.66 -0.59 18.91
C SER A 114 14.36 0.69 19.68
N ARG A 115 13.91 0.58 20.91
CA ARG A 115 13.66 1.73 21.78
C ARG A 115 14.26 1.50 23.17
N SER A 116 15.04 2.46 23.64
CA SER A 116 15.61 2.47 24.99
C SER A 116 15.68 3.89 25.53
N ALA A 117 15.40 4.05 26.82
CA ALA A 117 15.45 5.35 27.52
C ALA A 117 14.64 6.47 26.82
N GLY A 118 13.52 6.13 26.18
CA GLY A 118 12.66 7.11 25.49
C GLY A 118 13.07 7.44 24.06
N GLU A 119 14.23 6.99 23.58
CA GLU A 119 14.75 7.22 22.23
C GLU A 119 14.70 5.95 21.39
N PHE A 120 14.51 6.14 20.08
CA PHE A 120 14.62 5.06 19.09
C PHE A 120 16.06 4.98 18.59
N THR A 121 16.55 3.75 18.40
CA THR A 121 17.80 3.46 17.69
C THR A 121 17.46 2.76 16.38
N LEU A 122 17.94 3.31 15.28
CA LEU A 122 17.77 2.74 13.93
C LEU A 122 19.11 2.17 13.49
N GLU A 123 19.13 0.89 13.17
CA GLU A 123 20.30 0.13 12.71
C GLU A 123 20.23 -0.07 11.19
N PHE A 124 21.39 -0.02 10.55
CA PHE A 124 21.57 -0.12 9.11
C PHE A 124 22.62 -1.16 8.74
N ALA A 125 22.55 -1.71 7.53
CA ALA A 125 23.63 -2.53 7.00
C ALA A 125 24.83 -1.65 6.64
N GLY A 126 25.99 -1.91 7.27
CA GLY A 126 27.25 -1.23 6.90
C GLY A 126 27.35 0.26 7.27
N HIS A 127 26.41 0.78 8.05
CA HIS A 127 26.42 2.16 8.51
C HIS A 127 26.24 2.25 10.03
N PRO A 128 26.76 3.29 10.70
CA PRO A 128 26.53 3.51 12.13
C PRO A 128 25.04 3.69 12.43
N PRO A 129 24.56 3.21 13.60
CA PRO A 129 23.19 3.45 14.03
C PRO A 129 22.96 4.94 14.31
N ILE A 130 21.72 5.37 14.19
CA ILE A 130 21.30 6.73 14.55
C ILE A 130 20.24 6.66 15.67
N LYS A 131 20.17 7.75 16.45
CA LYS A 131 19.13 7.94 17.46
C LYS A 131 18.07 8.92 16.98
N ALA A 132 16.81 8.64 17.29
CA ALA A 132 15.68 9.50 16.96
C ALA A 132 14.69 9.63 18.11
N ARG A 133 14.07 10.81 18.26
CA ARG A 133 12.96 11.01 19.18
C ARG A 133 11.64 10.47 18.64
N ARG A 134 11.45 10.56 17.33
CA ARG A 134 10.23 10.17 16.63
C ARG A 134 10.55 9.38 15.38
N VAL A 135 9.79 8.33 15.16
CA VAL A 135 9.90 7.49 13.97
C VAL A 135 8.54 7.37 13.30
N ILE A 136 8.48 7.66 12.00
CA ILE A 136 7.30 7.49 11.16
C ILE A 136 7.54 6.31 10.23
N LEU A 137 6.81 5.21 10.43
CA LEU A 137 6.89 4.03 9.58
C LEU A 137 5.97 4.19 8.37
N ALA A 138 6.58 4.41 7.21
CA ALA A 138 5.93 4.48 5.90
C ALA A 138 6.40 3.32 4.99
N THR A 139 6.63 2.14 5.58
CA THR A 139 7.27 0.95 4.96
C THR A 139 6.39 0.18 3.97
N GLY A 140 5.17 0.67 3.71
CA GLY A 140 4.26 0.10 2.72
C GLY A 140 3.63 -1.22 3.15
N HIS A 141 3.45 -2.16 2.21
CA HIS A 141 2.63 -3.36 2.42
C HIS A 141 3.42 -4.68 2.35
N MET A 142 4.70 -4.64 2.02
CA MET A 142 5.48 -5.84 1.72
C MET A 142 5.59 -6.83 2.90
N ALA A 143 5.64 -6.33 4.14
CA ALA A 143 5.64 -7.17 5.33
C ALA A 143 4.31 -7.94 5.53
N PHE A 144 3.23 -7.48 4.92
CA PHE A 144 1.88 -8.00 5.12
C PHE A 144 1.40 -8.94 4.00
N ARG A 145 2.29 -9.39 3.11
CA ARG A 145 1.98 -10.38 2.06
C ARG A 145 1.29 -11.61 2.67
N TYR A 146 0.19 -12.02 2.11
CA TYR A 146 -0.56 -13.15 2.64
C TYR A 146 -0.47 -14.35 1.72
N ILE A 147 0.07 -15.45 2.23
CA ILE A 147 0.01 -16.78 1.61
C ILE A 147 -0.99 -17.59 2.44
N PRO A 148 -2.01 -18.22 1.82
CA PRO A 148 -2.96 -19.10 2.52
C PRO A 148 -2.25 -20.21 3.30
N GLN A 149 -2.84 -20.62 4.42
CA GLN A 149 -2.25 -21.63 5.29
C GLN A 149 -2.06 -22.96 4.57
N GLU A 150 -2.95 -23.29 3.66
CA GLU A 150 -2.93 -24.52 2.83
C GLU A 150 -1.68 -24.58 1.92
N LEU A 151 -1.07 -23.44 1.66
CA LEU A 151 0.13 -23.27 0.81
C LEU A 151 1.40 -22.96 1.61
N ALA A 152 1.29 -22.70 2.93
CA ALA A 152 2.41 -22.21 3.74
C ALA A 152 3.59 -23.21 3.84
N GLY A 153 3.34 -24.49 3.61
CA GLY A 153 4.37 -25.54 3.60
C GLY A 153 5.08 -25.74 2.27
N ILE A 154 4.68 -25.02 1.21
CA ILE A 154 5.31 -25.15 -0.11
C ILE A 154 6.45 -24.14 -0.20
N PRO A 155 7.70 -24.59 -0.44
CA PRO A 155 8.85 -23.69 -0.47
C PRO A 155 8.94 -22.86 -1.76
N GLU A 156 9.67 -21.73 -1.72
CA GLU A 156 10.18 -21.11 -2.93
C GLU A 156 11.20 -22.01 -3.64
N PRO A 157 11.27 -22.08 -4.97
CA PRO A 157 10.53 -21.26 -5.93
C PRO A 157 9.21 -21.88 -6.42
N LEU A 158 8.62 -22.85 -5.72
CA LEU A 158 7.38 -23.50 -6.15
C LEU A 158 6.12 -22.69 -5.80
N CYS A 159 6.15 -21.95 -4.68
CA CYS A 159 5.04 -21.08 -4.26
C CYS A 159 5.54 -19.76 -3.70
N TRP A 160 5.02 -18.66 -4.22
CA TRP A 160 5.30 -17.32 -3.68
C TRP A 160 4.16 -16.33 -3.86
N HIS A 161 4.29 -15.19 -3.21
CA HIS A 161 3.32 -14.11 -3.37
C HIS A 161 3.52 -13.39 -4.71
N SER A 162 2.44 -12.88 -5.31
CA SER A 162 2.46 -12.18 -6.61
C SER A 162 3.41 -10.97 -6.69
N THR A 163 3.82 -10.41 -5.57
CA THR A 163 4.86 -9.36 -5.51
C THR A 163 6.30 -9.89 -5.68
N CYS A 164 6.50 -11.19 -5.77
CA CYS A 164 7.82 -11.81 -5.89
C CYS A 164 8.05 -12.46 -7.25
N ILE A 165 7.19 -12.23 -8.24
CA ILE A 165 7.26 -12.85 -9.58
C ILE A 165 8.58 -12.48 -10.30
N GLY A 166 9.07 -11.25 -10.14
CA GLY A 166 10.26 -10.80 -10.85
C GLY A 166 10.01 -10.67 -12.36
N ASP A 167 10.91 -11.25 -13.18
CA ASP A 167 10.77 -11.24 -14.63
C ASP A 167 9.77 -12.31 -15.10
N VAL A 168 8.64 -11.85 -15.62
CA VAL A 168 7.58 -12.73 -16.15
C VAL A 168 8.05 -13.61 -17.32
N LYS A 169 9.07 -13.21 -18.07
CA LYS A 169 9.63 -13.97 -19.19
C LYS A 169 10.31 -15.26 -18.74
N ALA A 170 10.76 -15.34 -17.50
CA ALA A 170 11.33 -16.55 -16.91
C ALA A 170 10.32 -17.72 -16.82
N PHE A 171 9.03 -17.43 -16.98
CA PHE A 171 7.94 -18.42 -16.93
C PHE A 171 7.48 -18.87 -18.33
N ALA A 172 8.11 -18.45 -19.42
CA ALA A 172 7.74 -18.91 -20.76
C ALA A 172 7.75 -20.44 -20.84
N GLY A 173 6.66 -21.05 -21.31
CA GLY A 173 6.46 -22.49 -21.38
C GLY A 173 6.16 -23.18 -20.04
N ARG A 174 6.18 -22.46 -18.91
CA ARG A 174 5.91 -23.02 -17.57
C ARG A 174 4.42 -23.08 -17.27
N ASP A 175 4.04 -24.11 -16.50
CA ASP A 175 2.69 -24.31 -15.98
C ASP A 175 2.51 -23.57 -14.65
N VAL A 176 1.71 -22.49 -14.67
CA VAL A 176 1.56 -21.56 -13.55
C VAL A 176 0.11 -21.49 -13.09
N THR A 177 -0.14 -21.78 -11.83
CA THR A 177 -1.45 -21.62 -11.20
C THR A 177 -1.45 -20.38 -10.31
N ILE A 178 -2.37 -19.44 -10.56
CA ILE A 178 -2.52 -18.22 -9.79
C ILE A 178 -3.72 -18.31 -8.86
N ILE A 179 -3.52 -17.96 -7.59
CA ILE A 179 -4.56 -17.99 -6.57
C ILE A 179 -5.09 -16.59 -6.31
N GLY A 180 -6.37 -16.36 -6.58
CA GLY A 180 -7.06 -15.10 -6.33
C GLY A 180 -7.76 -14.55 -7.55
N ALA A 181 -8.66 -13.58 -7.33
CA ALA A 181 -9.44 -12.89 -8.38
C ALA A 181 -9.36 -11.35 -8.24
N GLY A 182 -8.35 -10.84 -7.52
CA GLY A 182 -8.10 -9.40 -7.40
C GLY A 182 -7.16 -8.88 -8.48
N GLN A 183 -6.97 -7.56 -8.54
CA GLN A 183 -6.12 -6.90 -9.53
C GLN A 183 -4.76 -7.58 -9.70
N SER A 184 -4.04 -7.84 -8.61
CA SER A 184 -2.70 -8.41 -8.67
C SER A 184 -2.70 -9.82 -9.27
N ALA A 185 -3.69 -10.67 -8.93
CA ALA A 185 -3.81 -12.00 -9.51
C ALA A 185 -4.10 -11.94 -11.02
N LEU A 186 -5.09 -11.14 -11.42
CA LEU A 186 -5.54 -11.04 -12.81
C LEU A 186 -4.49 -10.39 -13.71
N GLU A 187 -3.79 -9.36 -13.21
CA GLU A 187 -2.72 -8.71 -13.96
C GLU A 187 -1.49 -9.61 -14.09
N SER A 188 -1.10 -10.31 -13.02
CA SER A 188 -0.04 -11.31 -13.08
C SER A 188 -0.38 -12.42 -14.08
N ALA A 189 -1.64 -12.89 -14.09
CA ALA A 189 -2.10 -13.89 -15.03
C ALA A 189 -1.98 -13.43 -16.49
N ALA A 190 -2.43 -12.20 -16.78
CA ALA A 190 -2.35 -11.64 -18.12
C ALA A 190 -0.89 -11.47 -18.57
N LEU A 191 -0.04 -10.91 -17.73
CA LEU A 191 1.38 -10.68 -18.06
C LEU A 191 2.15 -11.98 -18.26
N LEU A 192 1.92 -12.99 -17.43
CA LEU A 192 2.55 -14.31 -17.56
C LEU A 192 2.07 -15.04 -18.83
N HIS A 193 0.76 -14.99 -19.11
CA HIS A 193 0.20 -15.56 -20.34
C HIS A 193 0.80 -14.89 -21.59
N GLU A 194 0.88 -13.58 -21.61
CA GLU A 194 1.49 -12.81 -22.72
C GLU A 194 2.99 -13.09 -22.87
N ALA A 195 3.67 -13.47 -21.77
CA ALA A 195 5.06 -13.91 -21.80
C ALA A 195 5.22 -15.39 -22.24
N GLY A 196 4.13 -16.10 -22.54
CA GLY A 196 4.15 -17.48 -23.06
C GLY A 196 4.04 -18.55 -21.96
N ALA A 197 3.65 -18.23 -20.73
CA ALA A 197 3.35 -19.23 -19.71
C ALA A 197 1.97 -19.88 -19.96
N ILE A 198 1.80 -21.13 -19.51
CA ILE A 198 0.51 -21.82 -19.46
C ILE A 198 -0.13 -21.44 -18.13
N VAL A 199 -1.11 -20.55 -18.17
CA VAL A 199 -1.66 -19.93 -16.95
C VAL A 199 -3.10 -20.37 -16.69
N ARG A 200 -3.39 -20.71 -15.42
CA ARG A 200 -4.76 -20.85 -14.91
C ARG A 200 -4.93 -20.06 -13.62
N VAL A 201 -6.16 -19.66 -13.34
CA VAL A 201 -6.54 -18.90 -12.14
C VAL A 201 -7.52 -19.70 -11.30
N ILE A 202 -7.27 -19.81 -10.00
CA ILE A 202 -8.20 -20.39 -9.02
C ILE A 202 -8.85 -19.25 -8.23
N ALA A 203 -10.18 -19.17 -8.29
CA ALA A 203 -10.98 -18.15 -7.63
C ALA A 203 -12.08 -18.77 -6.75
N ARG A 204 -12.18 -18.30 -5.50
CA ARG A 204 -13.28 -18.70 -4.60
C ARG A 204 -14.63 -18.11 -5.01
N ALA A 205 -14.59 -16.95 -5.68
CA ALA A 205 -15.77 -16.30 -6.20
C ALA A 205 -16.36 -17.07 -7.40
N PRO A 206 -17.68 -16.99 -7.63
CA PRO A 206 -18.34 -17.65 -8.76
C PRO A 206 -17.92 -17.09 -10.13
N GLN A 207 -17.45 -15.85 -10.13
CA GLN A 207 -16.96 -15.17 -11.34
C GLN A 207 -15.94 -14.09 -10.99
N VAL A 208 -15.13 -13.70 -11.97
CA VAL A 208 -14.26 -12.52 -11.88
C VAL A 208 -15.12 -11.27 -12.01
N ILE A 209 -14.92 -10.33 -11.10
CA ILE A 209 -15.62 -9.04 -11.10
C ILE A 209 -14.70 -7.99 -11.72
N TRP A 210 -15.18 -7.28 -12.73
CA TRP A 210 -14.46 -6.20 -13.39
C TRP A 210 -15.00 -4.83 -12.96
N ASN A 211 -14.11 -3.89 -12.73
CA ASN A 211 -14.54 -2.49 -12.60
C ASN A 211 -15.10 -2.03 -13.94
N PRO A 212 -16.16 -1.23 -13.96
CA PRO A 212 -16.65 -0.63 -15.19
C PRO A 212 -15.60 0.32 -15.77
N ALA A 213 -15.56 0.42 -17.10
CA ALA A 213 -14.78 1.47 -17.77
C ALA A 213 -15.32 2.84 -17.34
N PRO A 214 -14.46 3.83 -17.10
CA PRO A 214 -14.91 5.20 -16.91
C PRO A 214 -15.72 5.68 -18.09
N SER A 215 -16.79 6.43 -17.82
CA SER A 215 -17.56 7.09 -18.90
C SER A 215 -16.66 8.09 -19.61
N THR A 216 -16.66 8.04 -20.94
CA THR A 216 -16.03 9.05 -21.79
C THR A 216 -16.90 10.29 -21.95
N GLU A 217 -18.17 10.20 -21.58
CA GLU A 217 -19.11 11.30 -21.63
C GLU A 217 -18.85 12.31 -20.51
N GLN A 218 -18.95 13.57 -20.85
CA GLN A 218 -18.82 14.66 -19.88
C GLN A 218 -19.99 14.58 -18.91
N ARG A 219 -19.71 14.37 -17.63
CA ARG A 219 -20.73 14.25 -16.59
C ARG A 219 -21.49 15.56 -16.44
N SER A 220 -22.80 15.52 -16.39
CA SER A 220 -23.61 16.71 -16.12
C SER A 220 -23.31 17.26 -14.71
N PHE A 221 -23.56 18.55 -14.49
CA PHE A 221 -23.41 19.16 -13.17
C PHE A 221 -24.28 18.47 -12.11
N ILE A 222 -25.50 18.09 -12.48
CA ILE A 222 -26.42 17.37 -11.58
C ILE A 222 -25.86 15.98 -11.21
N ASP A 223 -25.32 15.23 -12.18
CA ASP A 223 -24.71 13.94 -11.89
C ASP A 223 -23.47 14.05 -11.02
N SER A 224 -22.69 15.12 -11.19
CA SER A 224 -21.53 15.40 -10.35
C SER A 224 -21.90 15.68 -8.89
N ILE A 225 -23.05 16.31 -8.64
CA ILE A 225 -23.59 16.50 -7.29
C ILE A 225 -24.19 15.20 -6.73
N ARG A 226 -24.98 14.47 -7.53
CA ARG A 226 -25.63 13.24 -7.06
C ARG A 226 -24.64 12.11 -6.79
N ARG A 227 -23.62 12.00 -7.60
CA ARG A 227 -22.58 10.96 -7.52
C ARG A 227 -21.17 11.59 -7.64
N PRO A 228 -20.74 12.33 -6.61
CA PRO A 228 -19.43 12.99 -6.65
C PRO A 228 -18.30 11.97 -6.81
N GLU A 229 -17.22 12.41 -7.44
CA GLU A 229 -16.03 11.60 -7.67
C GLU A 229 -15.12 11.60 -6.43
N SER A 230 -14.48 10.47 -6.18
CA SER A 230 -13.44 10.33 -5.16
C SER A 230 -12.36 9.37 -5.60
N GLY A 231 -11.24 9.35 -4.89
CA GLY A 231 -10.13 8.44 -5.18
C GLY A 231 -10.44 6.94 -5.11
N LEU A 232 -11.63 6.56 -4.63
CA LEU A 232 -12.07 5.15 -4.54
C LEU A 232 -13.35 4.87 -5.34
N GLY A 233 -13.80 5.81 -6.16
CA GLY A 233 -14.97 5.66 -7.02
C GLY A 233 -16.00 6.78 -6.83
N LEU A 234 -17.19 6.56 -7.40
CA LEU A 234 -18.25 7.55 -7.43
C LEU A 234 -19.22 7.41 -6.25
N GLY A 235 -19.78 8.53 -5.84
CA GLY A 235 -20.87 8.64 -4.86
C GLY A 235 -20.43 9.06 -3.46
N TRP A 236 -21.37 9.60 -2.70
CA TRP A 236 -21.15 10.19 -1.39
C TRP A 236 -20.52 9.23 -0.37
N ARG A 237 -20.86 7.93 -0.44
CA ARG A 237 -20.21 6.91 0.40
C ARG A 237 -18.72 6.82 0.13
N SER A 238 -18.32 6.81 -1.14
CA SER A 238 -16.89 6.77 -1.52
C SER A 238 -16.18 8.05 -1.10
N VAL A 239 -16.81 9.21 -1.28
CA VAL A 239 -16.29 10.51 -0.80
C VAL A 239 -16.11 10.49 0.72
N ALA A 240 -17.10 10.07 1.48
CA ALA A 240 -17.01 10.03 2.95
C ALA A 240 -15.83 9.15 3.42
N VAL A 241 -15.67 7.96 2.83
CA VAL A 241 -14.55 7.05 3.16
C VAL A 241 -13.20 7.62 2.73
N CYS A 242 -13.15 8.36 1.61
CA CYS A 242 -11.92 8.96 1.13
C CYS A 242 -11.50 10.22 1.89
N GLU A 243 -12.47 11.06 2.27
CA GLU A 243 -12.16 12.40 2.75
C GLU A 243 -12.28 12.54 4.28
N LEU A 244 -12.97 11.62 4.94
CA LEU A 244 -13.29 11.70 6.37
C LEU A 244 -12.70 10.56 7.21
N PRO A 245 -11.40 10.23 7.12
CA PRO A 245 -10.80 9.12 7.87
C PRO A 245 -10.88 9.34 9.39
N GLN A 246 -10.86 10.57 9.88
CA GLN A 246 -11.02 10.87 11.29
C GLN A 246 -12.45 10.63 11.78
N ALA A 247 -13.46 10.92 10.96
CA ALA A 247 -14.85 10.58 11.26
C ALA A 247 -15.03 9.06 11.27
N PHE A 248 -14.45 8.34 10.31
CA PHE A 248 -14.46 6.88 10.30
C PHE A 248 -13.90 6.30 11.59
N ARG A 249 -12.74 6.79 12.05
CA ARG A 249 -12.13 6.37 13.31
C ARG A 249 -13.02 6.63 14.53
N ARG A 250 -13.68 7.79 14.59
CA ARG A 250 -14.49 8.21 15.76
C ARG A 250 -15.87 7.57 15.82
N LEU A 251 -16.53 7.41 14.67
CA LEU A 251 -17.94 7.04 14.61
C LEU A 251 -18.16 5.52 14.56
N PHE A 252 -17.18 4.75 14.09
CA PHE A 252 -17.32 3.31 14.00
C PHE A 252 -16.55 2.59 15.10
N PRO A 253 -17.20 1.67 15.84
CA PRO A 253 -16.53 0.75 16.76
C PRO A 253 -15.48 -0.10 16.04
N ALA A 254 -14.49 -0.57 16.80
CA ALA A 254 -13.35 -1.31 16.28
C ALA A 254 -13.71 -2.50 15.38
N ASP A 255 -14.57 -3.36 15.88
CA ASP A 255 -15.03 -4.56 15.18
C ASP A 255 -15.74 -4.23 13.85
N LYS A 256 -16.52 -3.15 13.81
CA LYS A 256 -17.17 -2.67 12.60
C LYS A 256 -16.16 -2.09 11.61
N ARG A 257 -15.15 -1.32 12.09
CA ARG A 257 -14.08 -0.80 11.24
C ARG A 257 -13.31 -1.93 10.56
N HIS A 258 -12.88 -2.94 11.33
CA HIS A 258 -12.14 -4.09 10.81
C HIS A 258 -12.95 -4.85 9.74
N ARG A 259 -14.21 -5.18 10.03
CA ARG A 259 -15.09 -5.84 9.06
C ARG A 259 -15.32 -4.99 7.81
N PHE A 260 -15.54 -3.69 7.98
CA PHE A 260 -15.72 -2.78 6.85
C PHE A 260 -14.47 -2.72 5.96
N VAL A 261 -13.28 -2.56 6.55
CA VAL A 261 -12.01 -2.50 5.79
C VAL A 261 -11.74 -3.83 5.09
N ALA A 262 -11.97 -4.96 5.75
CA ALA A 262 -11.78 -6.29 5.15
C ALA A 262 -12.73 -6.57 3.98
N GLY A 263 -13.99 -6.10 4.06
CA GLY A 263 -15.01 -6.31 3.04
C GLY A 263 -15.09 -5.20 1.98
N SER A 264 -14.36 -4.09 2.16
CA SER A 264 -14.43 -2.96 1.23
C SER A 264 -13.46 -3.12 0.06
N TRP A 265 -13.91 -2.73 -1.13
CA TRP A 265 -13.10 -2.81 -2.35
C TRP A 265 -12.48 -4.20 -2.52
N GLY A 266 -13.35 -5.20 -2.51
CA GLY A 266 -13.03 -6.62 -2.68
C GLY A 266 -12.26 -6.93 -3.97
N PRO A 267 -11.98 -8.20 -4.23
CA PRO A 267 -11.20 -8.61 -5.38
C PRO A 267 -11.93 -8.26 -6.68
N THR A 268 -11.41 -7.26 -7.41
CA THR A 268 -11.90 -6.83 -8.72
C THR A 268 -10.75 -6.57 -9.66
N GLY A 269 -10.93 -6.90 -10.94
CA GLY A 269 -10.04 -6.54 -12.03
C GLY A 269 -10.33 -5.15 -12.57
N ALA A 270 -9.31 -4.47 -13.06
CA ALA A 270 -9.49 -3.24 -13.82
C ALA A 270 -10.13 -3.54 -15.19
N TRP A 271 -10.98 -2.64 -15.66
CA TRP A 271 -11.71 -2.80 -16.93
C TRP A 271 -10.81 -3.09 -18.13
N TRP A 272 -9.65 -2.49 -18.19
CA TRP A 272 -8.69 -2.64 -19.29
C TRP A 272 -7.95 -4.00 -19.30
N LEU A 273 -7.99 -4.75 -18.22
CA LEU A 273 -7.46 -6.13 -18.16
C LEU A 273 -8.42 -7.14 -18.77
N ARG A 274 -9.71 -6.82 -18.83
CA ARG A 274 -10.76 -7.78 -19.21
C ARG A 274 -10.49 -8.45 -20.55
N ALA A 275 -10.17 -7.69 -21.59
CA ALA A 275 -9.88 -8.21 -22.93
C ALA A 275 -8.56 -9.01 -23.00
N ARG A 276 -7.62 -8.80 -22.07
CA ARG A 276 -6.37 -9.56 -21.97
C ARG A 276 -6.54 -10.88 -21.22
N PHE A 277 -7.66 -11.04 -20.52
CA PHE A 277 -7.90 -12.16 -19.61
C PHE A 277 -9.06 -13.06 -20.07
N GLU A 278 -10.26 -12.51 -20.34
CA GLU A 278 -11.44 -13.30 -20.69
C GLU A 278 -11.26 -14.03 -22.04
N GLY A 279 -11.63 -15.32 -22.03
CA GLY A 279 -11.47 -16.20 -23.20
C GLY A 279 -10.02 -16.59 -23.52
N ARG A 280 -9.02 -16.14 -22.74
CA ARG A 280 -7.60 -16.44 -22.92
C ARG A 280 -7.00 -17.26 -21.79
N ILE A 281 -7.49 -17.07 -20.57
CA ILE A 281 -6.94 -17.68 -19.36
C ILE A 281 -8.00 -18.52 -18.69
N GLU A 282 -7.68 -19.80 -18.47
CA GLU A 282 -8.54 -20.73 -17.76
C GLU A 282 -8.81 -20.24 -16.34
N THR A 283 -10.07 -20.25 -15.92
CA THR A 283 -10.47 -19.81 -14.58
C THR A 283 -11.33 -20.87 -13.90
N LEU A 284 -10.81 -21.46 -12.82
CA LEU A 284 -11.53 -22.36 -11.95
C LEU A 284 -12.25 -21.53 -10.87
N SER A 285 -13.51 -21.20 -11.16
CA SER A 285 -14.38 -20.43 -10.25
C SER A 285 -15.08 -21.34 -9.24
N ASN A 286 -15.62 -20.76 -8.15
CA ASN A 286 -16.18 -21.50 -7.01
C ASN A 286 -15.20 -22.58 -6.49
N CYS A 287 -13.91 -22.31 -6.59
CA CYS A 287 -12.87 -23.27 -6.32
C CYS A 287 -12.08 -22.87 -5.07
N ARG A 288 -11.95 -23.82 -4.13
CA ARG A 288 -11.20 -23.64 -2.89
C ARG A 288 -10.04 -24.65 -2.86
N ILE A 289 -8.89 -24.22 -2.41
CA ILE A 289 -7.76 -25.11 -2.09
C ILE A 289 -8.03 -25.71 -0.72
N ILE A 290 -8.00 -27.04 -0.63
CA ILE A 290 -8.16 -27.79 0.61
C ILE A 290 -6.79 -28.10 1.21
N SER A 291 -5.86 -28.52 0.37
CA SER A 291 -4.48 -28.77 0.76
C SER A 291 -3.54 -28.62 -0.43
N ALA A 292 -2.25 -28.45 -0.11
CA ALA A 292 -1.19 -28.45 -1.09
C ALA A 292 -0.01 -29.26 -0.58
N SER A 293 0.68 -29.93 -1.47
CA SER A 293 1.89 -30.70 -1.17
C SER A 293 2.90 -30.57 -2.30
N ARG A 294 4.18 -30.71 -1.96
CA ARG A 294 5.25 -30.80 -2.95
C ARG A 294 5.22 -32.19 -3.60
N ALA A 295 5.23 -32.24 -4.92
CA ALA A 295 5.31 -33.45 -5.73
C ALA A 295 6.55 -33.35 -6.64
N GLY A 296 7.73 -33.69 -6.10
CA GLY A 296 9.01 -33.46 -6.78
C GLY A 296 9.29 -31.99 -7.02
N GLU A 297 9.38 -31.58 -8.30
CA GLU A 297 9.55 -30.20 -8.74
C GLU A 297 8.20 -29.52 -9.09
N ARG A 298 7.10 -30.12 -8.69
CA ARG A 298 5.74 -29.59 -8.91
C ARG A 298 5.00 -29.44 -7.59
N VAL A 299 3.89 -28.73 -7.64
CA VAL A 299 2.94 -28.58 -6.54
C VAL A 299 1.66 -29.34 -6.88
N ARG A 300 1.24 -30.24 -6.00
CA ARG A 300 -0.06 -30.90 -6.06
C ARG A 300 -1.03 -30.12 -5.20
N LEU A 301 -2.13 -29.67 -5.79
CA LEU A 301 -3.22 -28.97 -5.15
C LEU A 301 -4.45 -29.89 -5.09
N VAL A 302 -5.05 -30.05 -3.92
CA VAL A 302 -6.37 -30.65 -3.77
C VAL A 302 -7.39 -29.53 -3.75
N LEU A 303 -8.30 -29.57 -4.70
CA LEU A 303 -9.29 -28.52 -4.95
C LEU A 303 -10.69 -29.03 -4.61
N GLU A 304 -11.52 -28.15 -4.10
CA GLU A 304 -12.95 -28.37 -3.86
C GLU A 304 -13.77 -27.40 -4.70
N GLN A 305 -14.67 -27.97 -5.49
CA GLN A 305 -15.62 -27.25 -6.33
C GLN A 305 -17.04 -27.83 -6.09
N PRO A 306 -18.11 -27.16 -6.53
CA PRO A 306 -19.47 -27.71 -6.42
C PRO A 306 -19.65 -29.09 -7.07
N SER A 307 -18.84 -29.40 -8.07
CA SER A 307 -18.81 -30.72 -8.76
C SER A 307 -18.08 -31.79 -7.99
N GLY A 308 -17.42 -31.48 -6.89
CA GLY A 308 -16.64 -32.41 -6.08
C GLY A 308 -15.17 -32.01 -5.92
N ARG A 309 -14.36 -32.97 -5.42
CA ARG A 309 -12.92 -32.79 -5.22
C ARG A 309 -12.16 -33.24 -6.45
N THR A 310 -11.13 -32.46 -6.81
CA THR A 310 -10.20 -32.75 -7.90
C THR A 310 -8.77 -32.47 -7.46
N GLU A 311 -7.83 -33.13 -8.12
CA GLU A 311 -6.40 -32.85 -7.95
C GLU A 311 -5.85 -32.10 -9.18
N LEU A 312 -4.94 -31.21 -8.95
CA LEU A 312 -4.24 -30.44 -9.98
C LEU A 312 -2.75 -30.40 -9.65
N GLU A 313 -1.91 -30.71 -10.62
CA GLU A 313 -0.46 -30.48 -10.51
C GLU A 313 -0.03 -29.31 -11.38
N THR A 314 0.85 -28.49 -10.84
CA THR A 314 1.39 -27.29 -11.49
C THR A 314 2.87 -27.10 -11.13
N GLU A 315 3.65 -26.45 -11.99
CA GLU A 315 5.06 -26.18 -11.70
C GLU A 315 5.20 -25.05 -10.67
N HIS A 316 4.35 -24.04 -10.78
CA HIS A 316 4.43 -22.86 -9.91
C HIS A 316 3.06 -22.44 -9.42
N VAL A 317 2.99 -22.03 -8.15
CA VAL A 317 1.81 -21.39 -7.55
C VAL A 317 2.14 -19.95 -7.21
N ILE A 318 1.33 -19.01 -7.69
CA ILE A 318 1.49 -17.58 -7.41
C ILE A 318 0.27 -17.09 -6.63
N CYS A 319 0.51 -16.60 -5.42
CA CYS A 319 -0.52 -16.14 -4.50
C CYS A 319 -0.85 -14.66 -4.74
N GLY A 320 -1.86 -14.36 -5.55
CA GLY A 320 -2.47 -13.03 -5.68
C GLY A 320 -3.53 -12.76 -4.59
N THR A 321 -3.22 -13.14 -3.36
CA THR A 321 -4.14 -13.24 -2.22
C THR A 321 -4.15 -11.99 -1.32
N GLY A 322 -3.41 -10.95 -1.73
CA GLY A 322 -3.37 -9.66 -1.07
C GLY A 322 -2.56 -9.64 0.22
N PHE A 323 -2.95 -8.77 1.14
CA PHE A 323 -2.16 -8.43 2.32
C PHE A 323 -3.01 -8.48 3.57
N LYS A 324 -2.46 -9.01 4.68
CA LYS A 324 -3.07 -9.00 6.00
C LYS A 324 -2.17 -8.26 6.98
N VAL A 325 -2.69 -7.16 7.52
CA VAL A 325 -1.98 -6.34 8.51
C VAL A 325 -1.85 -7.13 9.81
N ASP A 326 -0.62 -7.25 10.26
CA ASP A 326 -0.27 -7.91 11.50
C ASP A 326 1.01 -7.29 12.06
N VAL A 327 0.96 -6.81 13.30
CA VAL A 327 2.11 -6.19 13.98
C VAL A 327 3.26 -7.20 14.12
N ASP A 328 2.98 -8.49 14.32
CA ASP A 328 4.01 -9.52 14.45
C ASP A 328 4.85 -9.71 13.19
N ARG A 329 4.36 -9.26 12.05
CA ARG A 329 5.06 -9.31 10.75
C ARG A 329 5.88 -8.05 10.45
N MET A 330 5.92 -7.09 11.37
CA MET A 330 6.73 -5.88 11.25
C MET A 330 8.16 -6.13 11.74
N ASP A 331 8.92 -6.98 11.04
CA ASP A 331 10.25 -7.45 11.44
C ASP A 331 11.30 -6.34 11.56
N ILE A 332 11.04 -5.18 10.96
CA ILE A 332 11.85 -3.98 11.14
C ILE A 332 11.86 -3.48 12.59
N LEU A 333 10.82 -3.78 13.37
CA LEU A 333 10.75 -3.49 14.80
C LEU A 333 11.35 -4.66 15.58
N ASP A 334 12.19 -4.39 16.56
CA ASP A 334 12.65 -5.46 17.44
C ASP A 334 11.49 -6.09 18.25
N SER A 335 11.73 -7.26 18.82
CA SER A 335 10.67 -8.02 19.49
C SER A 335 10.08 -7.28 20.70
N ALA A 336 10.90 -6.56 21.46
CA ALA A 336 10.46 -5.81 22.64
C ALA A 336 9.60 -4.61 22.24
N LEU A 337 10.04 -3.82 21.25
CA LEU A 337 9.27 -2.70 20.73
C LEU A 337 7.96 -3.17 20.09
N ARG A 338 8.00 -4.25 19.32
CA ARG A 338 6.82 -4.87 18.69
C ARG A 338 5.80 -5.35 19.72
N ALA A 339 6.27 -5.98 20.81
CA ALA A 339 5.42 -6.43 21.90
C ALA A 339 4.78 -5.27 22.69
N SER A 340 5.41 -4.09 22.74
CA SER A 340 4.89 -2.91 23.44
C SER A 340 3.79 -2.14 22.68
N ILE A 341 3.55 -2.49 21.40
CA ILE A 341 2.48 -1.89 20.60
C ILE A 341 1.14 -2.51 20.99
N THR A 342 0.22 -1.68 21.50
CA THR A 342 -1.16 -2.09 21.73
C THR A 342 -1.83 -2.39 20.39
N ARG A 343 -2.57 -3.48 20.31
CA ARG A 343 -3.20 -3.99 19.10
C ARG A 343 -4.72 -3.95 19.20
N GLU A 344 -5.34 -3.79 18.05
CA GLU A 344 -6.76 -4.03 17.85
C GLU A 344 -6.86 -5.19 16.84
N ALA A 345 -7.22 -6.40 17.31
CA ALA A 345 -6.93 -7.66 16.62
C ALA A 345 -5.41 -7.79 16.36
N ALA A 346 -4.99 -8.02 15.11
CA ALA A 346 -3.57 -8.08 14.74
C ALA A 346 -2.97 -6.72 14.32
N ALA A 347 -3.80 -5.69 14.14
CA ALA A 347 -3.37 -4.38 13.67
C ALA A 347 -2.95 -3.45 14.82
N PRO A 348 -2.07 -2.45 14.57
CA PRO A 348 -1.71 -1.46 15.59
C PRO A 348 -2.91 -0.57 15.93
N LEU A 349 -3.16 -0.35 17.23
CA LEU A 349 -4.10 0.65 17.69
C LEU A 349 -3.45 2.03 17.58
N LEU A 350 -4.09 2.93 16.82
CA LEU A 350 -3.55 4.26 16.52
C LEU A 350 -4.44 5.37 17.08
N ASN A 351 -3.80 6.40 17.63
CA ASN A 351 -4.49 7.62 18.04
C ASN A 351 -4.85 8.52 16.81
N ALA A 352 -5.43 9.70 17.05
CA ALA A 352 -5.84 10.62 15.99
C ALA A 352 -4.68 11.13 15.11
N HIS A 353 -3.45 11.00 15.57
CA HIS A 353 -2.23 11.47 14.92
C HIS A 353 -1.40 10.35 14.28
N TYR A 354 -1.96 9.15 14.12
CA TYR A 354 -1.27 7.96 13.61
C TYR A 354 -0.19 7.42 14.54
N GLU A 355 -0.15 7.85 15.81
CA GLU A 355 0.79 7.39 16.82
C GLU A 355 0.26 6.12 17.49
N THR A 356 1.16 5.19 17.75
CA THR A 356 0.89 3.95 18.48
C THR A 356 0.79 4.20 20.00
N SER A 357 0.62 3.15 20.80
CA SER A 357 0.79 3.21 22.26
C SER A 357 2.23 3.56 22.70
N VAL A 358 3.19 3.42 21.79
CA VAL A 358 4.59 3.78 22.03
C VAL A 358 4.80 5.24 21.60
N ALA A 359 4.99 6.13 22.57
CA ALA A 359 5.16 7.56 22.30
C ALA A 359 6.31 7.80 21.32
N GLY A 360 6.05 8.61 20.28
CA GLY A 360 6.98 8.94 19.21
C GLY A 360 7.01 7.91 18.06
N LEU A 361 6.28 6.79 18.13
CA LEU A 361 6.18 5.83 17.04
C LEU A 361 4.88 6.00 16.27
N PHE A 362 4.99 6.43 15.02
CA PHE A 362 3.85 6.65 14.11
C PHE A 362 3.83 5.60 13.00
N ILE A 363 2.65 5.10 12.64
CA ILE A 363 2.48 4.10 11.58
C ILE A 363 1.45 4.60 10.58
N VAL A 364 1.83 4.63 9.29
CA VAL A 364 0.97 5.10 8.19
C VAL A 364 0.83 4.06 7.07
N GLY A 365 -0.01 4.35 6.08
CA GLY A 365 -0.29 3.44 4.97
C GLY A 365 -1.21 2.30 5.37
N ILE A 366 -1.05 1.14 4.75
CA ILE A 366 -1.98 0.01 4.90
C ILE A 366 -2.18 -0.41 6.35
N ALA A 367 -1.14 -0.34 7.20
CA ALA A 367 -1.23 -0.71 8.61
C ALA A 367 -2.16 0.22 9.41
N SER A 368 -2.41 1.43 8.94
CA SER A 368 -3.35 2.37 9.54
C SER A 368 -4.79 2.23 9.02
N ALA A 369 -5.03 1.38 8.00
CA ALA A 369 -6.36 1.21 7.42
C ALA A 369 -7.42 0.71 8.40
N PRO A 370 -7.15 -0.24 9.31
CA PRO A 370 -8.13 -0.67 10.32
C PRO A 370 -8.61 0.48 11.21
N THR A 371 -7.79 1.47 11.46
CA THR A 371 -8.16 2.65 12.26
C THR A 371 -8.85 3.74 11.43
N PHE A 372 -8.31 4.07 10.25
CA PHE A 372 -8.69 5.28 9.48
C PHE A 372 -9.48 5.00 8.21
N GLY A 373 -9.79 3.74 7.92
CA GLY A 373 -10.58 3.35 6.77
C GLY A 373 -9.77 2.89 5.57
N PRO A 374 -10.46 2.28 4.58
CA PRO A 374 -9.82 1.62 3.44
C PRO A 374 -9.02 2.54 2.53
N VAL A 375 -9.24 3.86 2.57
CA VAL A 375 -8.43 4.82 1.78
C VAL A 375 -6.93 4.74 2.12
N MET A 376 -6.57 4.30 3.34
CA MET A 376 -5.17 4.12 3.76
C MET A 376 -4.46 2.96 3.05
N ARG A 377 -5.17 2.11 2.32
CA ARG A 377 -4.61 1.04 1.48
C ARG A 377 -4.07 1.57 0.14
N PHE A 378 -4.41 2.81 -0.22
CA PHE A 378 -4.15 3.41 -1.52
C PHE A 378 -3.29 4.67 -1.37
N MET A 379 -2.55 5.03 -2.42
CA MET A 379 -1.70 6.23 -2.41
C MET A 379 -2.51 7.53 -2.22
N PHE A 380 -3.77 7.56 -2.69
CA PHE A 380 -4.68 8.67 -2.50
C PHE A 380 -4.87 9.04 -1.02
N GLY A 381 -4.79 8.07 -0.11
CA GLY A 381 -4.88 8.27 1.32
C GLY A 381 -3.70 9.00 1.95
N ALA A 382 -2.56 9.11 1.28
CA ALA A 382 -1.34 9.70 1.83
C ALA A 382 -1.49 11.16 2.26
N LYS A 383 -2.42 11.90 1.66
CA LYS A 383 -2.74 13.30 2.02
C LYS A 383 -3.15 13.47 3.49
N HIS A 384 -3.83 12.49 4.06
CA HIS A 384 -4.36 12.59 5.41
C HIS A 384 -3.26 12.53 6.48
N PRO A 385 -2.42 11.46 6.55
CA PRO A 385 -1.32 11.43 7.49
C PRO A 385 -0.30 12.54 7.22
N ALA A 386 -0.04 12.92 5.96
CA ALA A 386 0.89 13.99 5.65
C ALA A 386 0.47 15.33 6.28
N ARG A 387 -0.79 15.72 6.12
CA ARG A 387 -1.34 16.93 6.75
C ARG A 387 -1.42 16.81 8.27
N THR A 388 -1.87 15.68 8.78
CA THR A 388 -2.09 15.47 10.21
C THR A 388 -0.77 15.47 10.97
N LEU A 389 0.24 14.74 10.49
CA LEU A 389 1.55 14.67 11.11
C LEU A 389 2.28 16.02 11.08
N ALA A 390 2.26 16.72 9.95
CA ALA A 390 2.89 18.04 9.87
C ALA A 390 2.28 19.03 10.86
N ARG A 391 0.95 19.06 11.02
CA ARG A 391 0.29 19.92 12.01
C ARG A 391 0.62 19.50 13.45
N HIS A 392 0.56 18.19 13.75
CA HIS A 392 0.83 17.67 15.08
C HIS A 392 2.28 17.93 15.51
N LEU A 393 3.25 17.63 14.65
CA LEU A 393 4.66 17.82 14.93
C LEU A 393 5.03 19.29 15.07
N ARG A 394 4.39 20.17 14.28
CA ARG A 394 4.57 21.60 14.43
C ARG A 394 4.05 22.11 15.78
N ALA A 395 2.87 21.68 16.19
CA ALA A 395 2.29 22.06 17.49
C ALA A 395 3.16 21.60 18.67
N THR A 396 3.68 20.36 18.61
CA THR A 396 4.58 19.83 19.64
C THR A 396 5.93 20.55 19.69
N ALA A 397 6.49 20.94 18.53
CA ALA A 397 7.74 21.72 18.46
C ALA A 397 7.57 23.10 19.11
N VAL A 398 6.47 23.80 18.81
CA VAL A 398 6.16 25.11 19.41
C VAL A 398 5.99 25.00 20.94
N ALA A 399 5.28 23.97 21.43
CA ALA A 399 5.09 23.75 22.85
C ALA A 399 6.42 23.51 23.59
N GLN A 400 7.31 22.72 23.00
CA GLN A 400 8.65 22.48 23.57
C GLN A 400 9.50 23.77 23.63
N THR A 401 9.46 24.60 22.58
CA THR A 401 10.17 25.90 22.56
C THR A 401 9.61 26.85 23.62
N SER A 402 8.28 26.91 23.78
CA SER A 402 7.64 27.77 24.78
C SER A 402 7.98 27.35 26.22
N GLN A 403 8.06 26.05 26.50
CA GLN A 403 8.49 25.54 27.81
C GLN A 403 9.97 25.84 28.09
N ALA A 404 10.83 25.75 27.08
CA ALA A 404 12.26 26.06 27.21
C ALA A 404 12.52 27.56 27.43
N VAL A 405 11.64 28.44 26.98
CA VAL A 405 11.75 29.90 27.10
C VAL A 405 10.99 30.45 28.32
N GLY A 406 10.31 29.60 29.11
CA GLY A 406 9.64 30.01 30.36
C GLY A 406 8.40 30.88 30.18
N VAL A 407 7.76 30.89 28.97
CA VAL A 407 6.53 31.69 28.70
C VAL A 407 5.31 30.85 29.13
N PRO A 408 4.45 31.31 30.06
CA PRO A 408 3.27 30.56 30.47
C PRO A 408 2.28 30.41 29.30
N SER A 409 1.81 29.19 29.07
CA SER A 409 0.80 28.86 28.06
C SER A 409 -0.49 29.64 28.35
N ARG A 410 -0.88 30.57 27.48
CA ARG A 410 -2.25 31.08 27.46
C ARG A 410 -3.19 29.96 27.06
N ALA A 411 -3.99 29.49 28.00
CA ALA A 411 -5.11 28.61 27.73
C ALA A 411 -6.09 29.35 26.79
N VAL A 412 -6.21 28.88 25.56
CA VAL A 412 -7.28 29.30 24.66
C VAL A 412 -8.52 28.53 25.11
N LYS A 413 -9.49 29.25 25.64
CA LYS A 413 -10.83 28.78 26.00
C LYS A 413 -11.64 28.41 24.75
#